data_763d115520c24c9d17923d8b7e0d04ec
#
_entry.id   763d115520c24c9d17923d8b7e0d04ec
#
_cell.length_a   1.000
_cell.length_b   1.000
_cell.length_c   1.000
_cell.angle_alpha   90.00
_cell.angle_beta   90.00
_cell.angle_gamma   90.00
#
_symmetry.space_group_name_H-M   'P 1'
#
loop_
_entity.id
_entity.type
_entity.pdbx_description
1 polymer ?
#
loop_
_entity_poly.entity_id
_entity_poly.type
_entity_poly.pdbx_seq_one_letter_code
_entity_poly.pdbx_strand_id
1 'polypeptide(L)'
;MSEAMKLKPDAVYIELTPKVFDDENVWTGEITVNIIMDKNSSLDKRSQLDLMHLGQMVAGTLGLMEQDRDLVHKLEKFVDKQMQQEKEKIISNTKDNVIYIDFKEKK
;
A
#
# COMPACT_ATOMS: atom_id res chain seq x y z
N MET A 1 -23.01 6.18 8.18
CA MET A 1 -22.07 5.17 8.70
C MET A 1 -21.35 4.51 7.54
N SER A 2 -20.05 4.61 7.52
CA SER A 2 -19.28 3.98 6.45
C SER A 2 -19.28 2.48 6.62
N GLU A 3 -19.54 1.77 5.56
CA GLU A 3 -19.42 0.33 5.58
C GLU A 3 -17.93 -0.05 5.59
N ALA A 4 -17.63 -1.09 6.33
CA ALA A 4 -16.28 -1.63 6.29
C ALA A 4 -15.99 -2.14 4.88
N MET A 5 -14.79 -1.83 4.37
CA MET A 5 -14.38 -2.31 3.07
C MET A 5 -14.25 -3.84 3.13
N LYS A 6 -14.94 -4.51 2.22
CA LYS A 6 -14.84 -5.97 2.14
C LYS A 6 -13.51 -6.36 1.52
N LEU A 7 -12.78 -7.21 2.21
CA LEU A 7 -11.54 -7.75 1.70
C LEU A 7 -11.84 -8.83 0.65
N LYS A 8 -11.11 -8.79 -0.44
CA LYS A 8 -11.16 -9.89 -1.41
C LYS A 8 -10.46 -11.09 -0.80
N PRO A 9 -11.08 -12.29 -0.85
CA PRO A 9 -10.52 -13.46 -0.16
C PRO A 9 -9.11 -13.85 -0.59
N ASP A 10 -8.76 -13.60 -1.85
CA ASP A 10 -7.49 -14.05 -2.40
C ASP A 10 -6.46 -12.93 -2.55
N ALA A 11 -6.67 -11.81 -1.87
CA ALA A 11 -5.78 -10.66 -1.95
C ALA A 11 -5.10 -10.39 -0.61
N VAL A 12 -3.91 -9.81 -0.69
CA VAL A 12 -3.19 -9.31 0.48
C VAL A 12 -3.26 -7.78 0.44
N TYR A 13 -3.53 -7.19 1.59
CA TYR A 13 -3.63 -5.75 1.75
C TYR A 13 -2.55 -5.26 2.70
N ILE A 14 -1.98 -4.12 2.39
CA ILE A 14 -1.04 -3.46 3.28
C ILE A 14 -1.70 -2.19 3.78
N GLU A 15 -1.92 -2.14 5.08
CA GLU A 15 -2.54 -0.99 5.74
C GLU A 15 -1.47 -0.10 6.34
N LEU A 16 -1.46 1.15 5.92
CA LEU A 16 -0.57 2.16 6.46
C LEU A 16 -1.40 3.11 7.31
N THR A 17 -1.18 3.08 8.62
CA THR A 17 -1.91 3.94 9.54
C THR A 17 -0.98 5.02 10.06
N PRO A 18 -1.26 6.29 9.75
CA PRO A 18 -0.43 7.38 10.23
C PRO A 18 -0.64 7.64 11.72
N LYS A 19 0.44 7.93 12.41
CA LYS A 19 0.37 8.43 13.78
C LYS A 19 0.29 9.95 13.71
N VAL A 20 -0.72 10.51 14.35
CA VAL A 20 -0.93 11.96 14.33
C VAL A 20 -0.60 12.56 15.68
N PHE A 21 -0.30 13.86 15.70
CA PHE A 21 -0.13 14.59 16.95
C PHE A 21 -1.47 14.72 17.66
N ASP A 22 -1.44 14.65 18.99
CA ASP A 22 -2.63 14.79 19.80
C ASP A 22 -3.31 16.13 19.50
N ASP A 23 -4.63 16.09 19.39
CA ASP A 23 -5.47 17.26 19.14
C ASP A 23 -5.19 17.99 17.83
N GLU A 24 -4.40 17.39 16.97
CA GLU A 24 -4.11 17.95 15.66
C GLU A 24 -4.26 16.86 14.59
N ASN A 25 -4.65 17.27 13.39
CA ASN A 25 -4.77 16.33 12.27
C ASN A 25 -3.51 16.36 11.42
N VAL A 26 -2.36 16.46 12.07
CA VAL A 26 -1.05 16.54 11.42
C VAL A 26 -0.30 15.23 11.66
N TRP A 27 0.21 14.67 10.58
CA TRP A 27 0.98 13.43 10.63
C TRP A 27 2.34 13.66 11.29
N THR A 28 2.71 12.79 12.23
CA THR A 28 4.02 12.84 12.89
C THR A 28 5.17 12.38 12.00
N GLY A 29 4.88 11.74 10.89
CA GLY A 29 5.88 11.06 10.07
C GLY A 29 6.04 9.59 10.39
N GLU A 30 5.43 9.12 11.46
CA GLU A 30 5.47 7.70 11.83
C GLU A 30 4.21 6.99 11.35
N ILE A 31 4.38 5.73 10.95
CA ILE A 31 3.26 4.90 10.52
C ILE A 31 3.29 3.54 11.19
N THR A 32 2.13 2.94 11.32
CA THR A 32 1.98 1.53 11.65
C THR A 32 1.62 0.79 10.37
N VAL A 33 2.27 -0.34 10.12
CA VAL A 33 2.05 -1.14 8.92
C VAL A 33 1.48 -2.48 9.31
N ASN A 34 0.34 -2.83 8.73
CA ASN A 34 -0.27 -4.14 8.91
C ASN A 34 -0.46 -4.83 7.58
N ILE A 35 -0.20 -6.13 7.56
CA ILE A 35 -0.45 -6.96 6.39
C ILE A 35 -1.70 -7.77 6.69
N ILE A 36 -2.71 -7.64 5.84
CA ILE A 36 -4.04 -8.20 6.08
C ILE A 36 -4.39 -9.16 4.95
N MET A 37 -4.85 -10.34 5.31
CA MET A 37 -5.34 -11.33 4.37
C MET A 37 -6.56 -12.01 4.96
N ASP A 38 -7.58 -12.25 4.12
CA ASP A 38 -8.77 -12.97 4.54
C ASP A 38 -8.40 -14.43 4.79
N LYS A 39 -8.80 -14.95 5.95
CA LYS A 39 -8.56 -16.35 6.31
C LYS A 39 -9.33 -17.33 5.43
N ASN A 40 -10.31 -16.85 4.69
CA ASN A 40 -11.16 -17.67 3.81
C ASN A 40 -10.64 -17.72 2.37
N SER A 41 -9.35 -17.43 2.17
CA SER A 41 -8.75 -17.48 0.85
C SER A 41 -8.91 -18.88 0.23
N SER A 42 -9.22 -18.92 -1.06
CA SER A 42 -9.34 -20.16 -1.82
C SER A 42 -7.98 -20.64 -2.36
N LEU A 43 -6.94 -19.84 -2.20
CA LEU A 43 -5.60 -20.23 -2.62
C LEU A 43 -5.08 -21.38 -1.77
N ASP A 44 -4.23 -22.24 -2.38
CA ASP A 44 -3.57 -23.26 -1.59
C ASP A 44 -2.65 -22.62 -0.55
N LYS A 45 -2.25 -23.41 0.43
CA LYS A 45 -1.47 -22.91 1.54
C LYS A 45 -0.12 -22.33 1.11
N ARG A 46 0.52 -22.98 0.15
CA ARG A 46 1.80 -22.50 -0.38
C ARG A 46 1.67 -21.14 -1.02
N SER A 47 0.64 -20.96 -1.83
CA SER A 47 0.38 -19.68 -2.49
C SER A 47 0.05 -18.59 -1.48
N GLN A 48 -0.72 -18.92 -0.44
CA GLN A 48 -1.01 -17.97 0.63
C GLN A 48 0.27 -17.49 1.32
N LEU A 49 1.17 -18.42 1.64
CA LEU A 49 2.44 -18.08 2.29
C LEU A 49 3.33 -17.25 1.39
N ASP A 50 3.41 -17.60 0.10
CA ASP A 50 4.22 -16.85 -0.85
C ASP A 50 3.69 -15.41 -1.00
N LEU A 51 2.38 -15.25 -1.06
CA LEU A 51 1.76 -13.94 -1.19
C LEU A 51 1.96 -13.09 0.07
N MET A 52 1.83 -13.72 1.25
CA MET A 52 2.12 -13.03 2.51
C MET A 52 3.58 -12.60 2.59
N HIS A 53 4.49 -13.44 2.11
CA HIS A 53 5.91 -13.11 2.08
C HIS A 53 6.17 -11.93 1.15
N LEU A 54 5.52 -11.89 0.00
CA LEU A 54 5.62 -10.74 -0.90
C LEU A 54 5.15 -9.46 -0.19
N GLY A 55 4.02 -9.55 0.51
CA GLY A 55 3.51 -8.42 1.29
C GLY A 55 4.50 -7.94 2.34
N GLN A 56 5.17 -8.89 3.01
CA GLN A 56 6.19 -8.55 3.99
C GLN A 56 7.39 -7.85 3.36
N MET A 57 7.80 -8.29 2.16
CA MET A 57 8.89 -7.62 1.45
C MET A 57 8.53 -6.21 1.05
N VAL A 58 7.30 -6.01 0.57
CA VAL A 58 6.83 -4.68 0.20
C VAL A 58 6.79 -3.78 1.45
N ALA A 59 6.24 -4.28 2.54
CA ALA A 59 6.19 -3.52 3.79
C ALA A 59 7.58 -3.24 4.34
N GLY A 60 8.50 -4.20 4.20
CA GLY A 60 9.89 -4.04 4.64
C GLY A 60 10.65 -2.97 3.88
N THR A 61 10.21 -2.65 2.67
CA THR A 61 10.82 -1.57 1.89
C THR A 61 10.77 -0.24 2.66
N LEU A 62 9.73 -0.04 3.47
CA LEU A 62 9.58 1.17 4.27
C LEU A 62 10.72 1.31 5.28
N GLY A 63 11.12 0.20 5.91
CA GLY A 63 12.25 0.19 6.83
C GLY A 63 13.57 0.47 6.11
N LEU A 64 13.74 -0.10 4.92
CA LEU A 64 14.94 0.17 4.12
C LEU A 64 15.05 1.63 3.71
N MET A 65 13.91 2.26 3.42
CA MET A 65 13.89 3.67 3.04
C MET A 65 14.46 4.57 4.12
N GLU A 66 14.31 4.21 5.38
CA GLU A 66 14.88 4.98 6.49
C GLU A 66 16.40 4.92 6.51
N GLN A 67 16.98 3.88 5.94
CA GLN A 67 18.41 3.60 6.02
C GLN A 67 19.16 3.88 4.71
N ASP A 68 18.46 3.97 3.59
CA ASP A 68 19.07 4.03 2.27
C ASP A 68 18.47 5.15 1.44
N ARG A 69 19.17 6.28 1.38
CA ARG A 69 18.73 7.44 0.63
C ARG A 69 18.74 7.20 -0.88
N ASP A 70 19.67 6.40 -1.36
CA ASP A 70 19.72 6.08 -2.80
C ASP A 70 18.49 5.31 -3.21
N LEU A 71 18.03 4.40 -2.36
CA LEU A 71 16.79 3.67 -2.58
C LEU A 71 15.60 4.63 -2.65
N VAL A 72 15.53 5.58 -1.71
CA VAL A 72 14.46 6.56 -1.68
C VAL A 72 14.44 7.38 -2.97
N HIS A 73 15.59 7.84 -3.44
CA HIS A 73 15.67 8.59 -4.69
C HIS A 73 15.18 7.79 -5.89
N LYS A 74 15.57 6.52 -5.96
CA LYS A 74 15.11 5.64 -7.04
C LYS A 74 13.61 5.45 -7.00
N LEU A 75 13.07 5.25 -5.80
CA LEU A 75 11.63 5.08 -5.62
C LEU A 75 10.87 6.36 -5.98
N GLU A 76 11.37 7.51 -5.55
CA GLU A 76 10.74 8.79 -5.87
C GLU A 76 10.68 9.02 -7.37
N LYS A 77 11.78 8.76 -8.08
CA LYS A 77 11.80 8.90 -9.53
C LYS A 77 10.82 7.95 -10.20
N PHE A 78 10.77 6.72 -9.73
CA PHE A 78 9.84 5.73 -10.28
C PHE A 78 8.39 6.15 -10.05
N VAL A 79 8.08 6.53 -8.82
CA VAL A 79 6.71 6.94 -8.45
C VAL A 79 6.30 8.20 -9.20
N ASP A 80 7.16 9.20 -9.26
CA ASP A 80 6.87 10.44 -9.97
C ASP A 80 6.54 10.17 -11.43
N LYS A 81 7.30 9.30 -12.07
CA LYS A 81 7.05 8.94 -13.46
C LYS A 81 5.70 8.24 -13.62
N GLN A 82 5.36 7.32 -12.71
CA GLN A 82 4.08 6.63 -12.74
C GLN A 82 2.93 7.61 -12.48
N MET A 83 3.08 8.49 -11.52
CA MET A 83 2.04 9.43 -11.16
C MET A 83 1.77 10.45 -12.27
N GLN A 84 2.80 10.86 -13.00
CA GLN A 84 2.60 11.73 -14.15
C GLN A 84 1.75 11.07 -15.23
N GLN A 85 1.95 9.78 -15.43
CA GLN A 85 1.19 9.02 -16.43
C GLN A 85 -0.25 8.76 -15.98
N GLU A 86 -0.48 8.63 -14.69
CA GLU A 86 -1.76 8.20 -14.12
C GLU A 86 -2.55 9.35 -13.46
N LYS A 87 -2.03 10.56 -13.51
CA LYS A 87 -2.63 11.70 -12.78
C LYS A 87 -4.11 11.90 -13.10
N GLU A 88 -4.46 11.87 -14.36
CA GLU A 88 -5.85 12.04 -14.76
C GLU A 88 -6.71 10.85 -14.37
N LYS A 89 -6.14 9.65 -14.41
CA LYS A 89 -6.85 8.44 -14.02
C LYS A 89 -7.15 8.44 -12.53
N ILE A 90 -6.23 8.95 -11.71
CA ILE A 90 -6.45 9.02 -10.27
C ILE A 90 -7.69 9.87 -9.97
N ILE A 91 -7.81 11.01 -10.64
CA ILE A 91 -8.95 11.90 -10.45
C ILE A 91 -10.25 11.23 -10.91
N SER A 92 -10.22 10.58 -12.07
CA SER A 92 -11.42 9.94 -12.62
C SER A 92 -11.79 8.66 -11.88
N ASN A 93 -10.85 8.03 -11.18
CA ASN A 93 -11.07 6.79 -10.45
C ASN A 93 -11.40 6.99 -8.99
N THR A 94 -11.61 8.22 -8.55
CA THR A 94 -12.04 8.50 -7.19
C THR A 94 -13.51 8.12 -7.06
N LYS A 95 -13.82 7.22 -6.13
CA LYS A 95 -15.13 6.63 -5.99
C LYS A 95 -15.39 6.40 -4.51
N ASP A 96 -16.48 6.97 -3.99
CA ASP A 96 -16.85 6.80 -2.58
C ASP A 96 -15.73 7.13 -1.60
N ASN A 97 -14.97 8.17 -1.89
CA ASN A 97 -13.82 8.63 -1.10
C ASN A 97 -12.64 7.64 -1.10
N VAL A 98 -12.63 6.72 -2.06
CA VAL A 98 -11.52 5.78 -2.23
C VAL A 98 -10.76 6.15 -3.50
N ILE A 99 -9.46 6.29 -3.37
CA ILE A 99 -8.58 6.59 -4.50
C ILE A 99 -7.88 5.30 -4.91
N TYR A 100 -8.05 4.92 -6.18
CA TYR A 100 -7.42 3.73 -6.73
C TYR A 100 -6.20 4.14 -7.53
N ILE A 101 -5.04 3.60 -7.16
CA ILE A 101 -3.79 3.85 -7.88
C ILE A 101 -3.34 2.51 -8.45
N ASP A 102 -3.19 2.47 -9.77
CA ASP A 102 -2.82 1.26 -10.48
C ASP A 102 -1.36 1.37 -10.94
N PHE A 103 -0.48 0.70 -10.22
CA PHE A 103 0.92 0.61 -10.60
C PHE A 103 1.13 -0.67 -11.41
N LYS A 104 1.38 -0.51 -12.71
CA LYS A 104 1.62 -1.64 -13.58
C LYS A 104 3.08 -2.05 -13.52
N GLU A 105 3.33 -3.30 -13.15
CA GLU A 105 4.65 -3.85 -13.23
C GLU A 105 4.95 -4.29 -14.65
N LYS A 106 6.09 -3.87 -15.14
CA LYS A 106 6.62 -4.41 -16.39
C LYS A 106 7.53 -5.57 -16.04
N LYS A 107 7.12 -6.72 -16.43
CA LYS A 107 8.00 -7.89 -16.33
C LYS A 107 8.86 -7.97 -17.59
#